data_28389546fae531a0ee1dcd3eb9a9021b
#
_entry.id   28389546fae531a0ee1dcd3eb9a9021b
#
_cell.length_a   1.000
_cell.length_b   1.000
_cell.length_c   1.000
_cell.angle_alpha   90.00
_cell.angle_beta   90.00
_cell.angle_gamma   90.00
#
_symmetry.space_group_name_H-M   'P 1'
#
loop_
_entity.id
_entity.type
_entity.pdbx_description
1 polymer ?
#
loop_
_entity_poly.entity_id
_entity_poly.type
_entity_poly.pdbx_seq_one_letter_code
_entity_poly.pdbx_strand_id
1 'polypeptide(L)'
;MRLYVLGGGQLALMMCWESQRIPVEFVVYDEGSEAPAYRCARRASDPMGEVDRADVVTFEFENVDISIAEYAERSGKLKPPLPYLKIKKSRLEERSFFQSLGVPTIPWRRAVGWEEAFKIAEKWGRAYIKVPAGGYDGKGQYIYPRVAEKLVGYKGELLVEEYVDIKREFSLVAVRSEDGDVYFYPPAENYYVHGILVWNYAPTSVPEVAYDIVYKILEWGRYVGVIAVEFFESRSGEIYVNEIAPRVHNTGHWTLETDASQFENHVRAVLGLGIRRPRAVPPTAMVNILGVDLGKLPWRELERLGRVYWYYKAEARPRRKMGHVNIAGSSVGEVVERAREALRLIYGRDFPRLVMRELSPAQPRPVLYLTSGGTPR
;
A
#
# COMPACT_ATOMS: atom_id res chain seq x y z
N MET A 1 10.25 -5.34 -26.18
CA MET A 1 9.98 -4.19 -25.31
C MET A 1 10.90 -4.29 -24.10
N ARG A 2 11.33 -3.16 -23.56
CA ARG A 2 12.17 -3.10 -22.35
C ARG A 2 11.48 -2.23 -21.30
N LEU A 3 11.12 -2.81 -20.18
CA LEU A 3 10.54 -2.13 -19.04
C LEU A 3 11.62 -1.93 -17.96
N TYR A 4 11.84 -0.68 -17.58
CA TYR A 4 12.77 -0.32 -16.53
C TYR A 4 12.01 0.09 -15.27
N VAL A 5 12.28 -0.58 -14.14
CA VAL A 5 11.60 -0.37 -12.87
C VAL A 5 12.56 0.24 -11.86
N LEU A 6 12.18 1.38 -11.31
CA LEU A 6 12.89 2.03 -10.21
C LEU A 6 12.42 1.42 -8.88
N GLY A 7 13.36 0.87 -8.12
CA GLY A 7 13.12 0.05 -6.93
C GLY A 7 13.08 -1.45 -7.26
N GLY A 8 13.76 -2.24 -6.42
CA GLY A 8 13.94 -3.68 -6.60
C GLY A 8 13.29 -4.53 -5.51
N GLY A 9 12.30 -4.00 -4.81
CA GLY A 9 11.62 -4.67 -3.71
C GLY A 9 10.67 -5.80 -4.16
N GLN A 10 9.82 -6.21 -3.24
CA GLN A 10 8.86 -7.30 -3.49
C GLN A 10 7.82 -6.97 -4.54
N LEU A 11 7.47 -5.69 -4.73
CA LEU A 11 6.48 -5.32 -5.73
C LEU A 11 7.05 -5.44 -7.14
N ALA A 12 8.30 -5.04 -7.36
CA ALA A 12 9.02 -5.27 -8.61
C ALA A 12 9.21 -6.77 -8.88
N LEU A 13 9.52 -7.57 -7.84
CA LEU A 13 9.61 -9.03 -7.96
C LEU A 13 8.30 -9.64 -8.47
N MET A 14 7.17 -9.26 -7.88
CA MET A 14 5.85 -9.76 -8.30
C MET A 14 5.46 -9.26 -9.70
N MET A 15 5.78 -8.01 -10.06
CA MET A 15 5.59 -7.52 -11.43
C MET A 15 6.40 -8.36 -12.43
N CYS A 16 7.65 -8.70 -12.10
CA CYS A 16 8.49 -9.54 -12.95
C CYS A 16 7.91 -10.97 -13.07
N TRP A 17 7.46 -11.61 -11.99
CA TRP A 17 6.84 -12.93 -12.04
C TRP A 17 5.58 -12.95 -12.92
N GLU A 18 4.71 -11.98 -12.75
CA GLU A 18 3.44 -11.90 -13.49
C GLU A 18 3.63 -11.50 -14.96
N SER A 19 4.78 -10.92 -15.30
CA SER A 19 5.11 -10.53 -16.67
C SER A 19 5.82 -11.60 -17.51
N GLN A 20 6.10 -12.79 -16.96
CA GLN A 20 6.87 -13.83 -17.67
C GLN A 20 6.22 -14.31 -19.00
N ARG A 21 4.93 -14.10 -19.17
CA ARG A 21 4.20 -14.40 -20.41
C ARG A 21 4.17 -13.22 -21.39
N ILE A 22 4.68 -12.07 -21.00
CA ILE A 22 4.77 -10.87 -21.84
C ILE A 22 6.17 -10.82 -22.44
N PRO A 23 6.35 -10.57 -23.75
CA PRO A 23 7.67 -10.48 -24.36
C PRO A 23 8.36 -9.16 -24.00
N VAL A 24 8.75 -9.02 -22.73
CA VAL A 24 9.39 -7.84 -22.16
C VAL A 24 10.71 -8.21 -21.48
N GLU A 25 11.75 -7.44 -21.77
CA GLU A 25 12.97 -7.45 -20.94
C GLU A 25 12.70 -6.60 -19.71
N PHE A 26 12.70 -7.25 -18.55
CA PHE A 26 12.42 -6.61 -17.27
C PHE A 26 13.73 -6.22 -16.59
N VAL A 27 13.95 -4.92 -16.43
CA VAL A 27 15.18 -4.35 -15.87
C VAL A 27 14.85 -3.58 -14.60
N VAL A 28 15.69 -3.71 -13.58
CA VAL A 28 15.45 -3.11 -12.27
C VAL A 28 16.69 -2.36 -11.80
N TYR A 29 16.48 -1.22 -11.19
CA TYR A 29 17.49 -0.51 -10.41
C TYR A 29 17.09 -0.42 -8.94
N ASP A 30 17.99 -0.85 -8.08
CA ASP A 30 17.92 -0.67 -6.63
C ASP A 30 19.33 -0.42 -6.10
N GLU A 31 19.45 0.46 -5.10
CA GLU A 31 20.76 0.74 -4.47
C GLU A 31 21.29 -0.47 -3.67
N GLY A 32 20.37 -1.32 -3.19
CA GLY A 32 20.71 -2.54 -2.47
C GLY A 32 21.29 -3.62 -3.39
N SER A 33 22.35 -4.29 -2.94
CA SER A 33 22.98 -5.39 -3.69
C SER A 33 22.11 -6.66 -3.78
N GLU A 34 21.19 -6.84 -2.85
CA GLU A 34 20.36 -8.05 -2.68
C GLU A 34 18.87 -7.73 -2.78
N ALA A 35 18.49 -6.92 -3.77
CA ALA A 35 17.08 -6.58 -3.96
C ALA A 35 16.29 -7.83 -4.41
N PRO A 36 15.10 -8.09 -3.86
CA PRO A 36 14.24 -9.22 -4.21
C PRO A 36 14.04 -9.43 -5.71
N ALA A 37 13.83 -8.36 -6.46
CA ALA A 37 13.56 -8.41 -7.90
C ALA A 37 14.74 -8.93 -8.74
N TYR A 38 15.97 -8.89 -8.23
CA TYR A 38 17.13 -9.45 -8.95
C TYR A 38 17.08 -10.97 -9.14
N ARG A 39 16.15 -11.66 -8.48
CA ARG A 39 15.88 -13.10 -8.73
C ARG A 39 15.13 -13.37 -10.02
N CYS A 40 14.52 -12.35 -10.61
CA CYS A 40 13.68 -12.47 -11.80
C CYS A 40 14.11 -11.50 -12.90
N ALA A 41 14.61 -10.31 -12.52
CA ALA A 41 14.90 -9.20 -13.40
C ALA A 41 16.40 -8.99 -13.62
N ARG A 42 16.77 -8.42 -14.75
CA ARG A 42 18.15 -7.93 -14.98
C ARG A 42 18.40 -6.68 -14.13
N ARG A 43 19.58 -6.62 -13.52
CA ARG A 43 20.04 -5.44 -12.79
C ARG A 43 20.55 -4.36 -13.76
N ALA A 44 20.10 -3.12 -13.61
CA ALA A 44 20.68 -1.97 -14.26
C ALA A 44 22.04 -1.61 -13.63
N SER A 45 23.09 -1.50 -14.44
CA SER A 45 24.43 -1.08 -14.00
C SER A 45 24.67 0.41 -14.16
N ASP A 46 23.92 1.05 -15.06
CA ASP A 46 23.97 2.48 -15.35
C ASP A 46 22.54 3.00 -15.28
N PRO A 47 22.12 3.56 -14.14
CA PRO A 47 20.72 3.96 -13.93
C PRO A 47 20.18 5.00 -14.90
N MET A 48 21.02 5.99 -15.26
CA MET A 48 20.60 7.06 -16.21
C MET A 48 20.57 6.55 -17.64
N GLY A 49 21.64 5.87 -18.08
CA GLY A 49 21.68 5.31 -19.43
C GLY A 49 20.65 4.19 -19.65
N GLU A 50 20.13 3.56 -18.58
CA GLU A 50 19.05 2.60 -18.73
C GLU A 50 17.72 3.28 -19.10
N VAL A 51 17.49 4.53 -18.71
CA VAL A 51 16.34 5.31 -19.17
C VAL A 51 16.36 5.46 -20.68
N ASP A 52 17.53 5.73 -21.29
CA ASP A 52 17.65 5.88 -22.73
C ASP A 52 17.32 4.58 -23.47
N ARG A 53 17.73 3.44 -22.92
CA ARG A 53 17.52 2.10 -23.48
C ARG A 53 16.12 1.54 -23.29
N ALA A 54 15.40 2.03 -22.26
CA ALA A 54 14.06 1.56 -21.95
C ALA A 54 13.00 2.11 -22.92
N ASP A 55 11.99 1.31 -23.21
CA ASP A 55 10.77 1.79 -23.87
C ASP A 55 9.88 2.53 -22.87
N VAL A 56 9.80 2.01 -21.62
CA VAL A 56 9.01 2.59 -20.53
C VAL A 56 9.80 2.48 -19.22
N VAL A 57 9.67 3.50 -18.38
CA VAL A 57 10.16 3.53 -17.00
C VAL A 57 8.98 3.57 -16.05
N THR A 58 9.01 2.74 -15.02
CA THR A 58 8.02 2.75 -13.93
C THR A 58 8.72 2.64 -12.58
N PHE A 59 7.97 2.65 -11.50
CA PHE A 59 8.52 2.55 -10.14
C PHE A 59 7.67 1.60 -9.29
N GLU A 60 8.33 0.96 -8.33
CA GLU A 60 7.65 0.08 -7.35
C GLU A 60 7.53 0.71 -5.96
N PHE A 61 8.16 1.88 -5.76
CA PHE A 61 8.27 2.53 -4.47
C PHE A 61 8.37 4.06 -4.64
N GLU A 62 7.88 4.83 -3.69
CA GLU A 62 7.81 6.29 -3.80
C GLU A 62 9.14 7.01 -3.48
N ASN A 63 10.03 6.36 -2.72
CA ASN A 63 11.32 6.93 -2.34
C ASN A 63 12.46 6.55 -3.29
N VAL A 64 12.15 6.45 -4.58
CA VAL A 64 13.14 6.27 -5.64
C VAL A 64 13.94 7.56 -5.87
N ASP A 65 15.09 7.43 -6.53
CA ASP A 65 15.87 8.59 -6.96
C ASP A 65 15.03 9.45 -7.92
N ILE A 66 14.69 10.63 -7.43
CA ILE A 66 13.83 11.56 -8.15
C ILE A 66 14.47 12.07 -9.45
N SER A 67 15.80 12.14 -9.52
CA SER A 67 16.53 12.63 -10.69
C SER A 67 16.35 11.69 -11.89
N ILE A 68 16.34 10.37 -11.63
CA ILE A 68 16.09 9.34 -12.65
C ILE A 68 14.63 9.44 -13.14
N ALA A 69 13.68 9.57 -12.19
CA ALA A 69 12.27 9.70 -12.54
C ALA A 69 11.99 10.99 -13.33
N GLU A 70 12.62 12.11 -12.97
CA GLU A 70 12.51 13.38 -13.70
C GLU A 70 13.13 13.30 -15.11
N TYR A 71 14.24 12.58 -15.26
CA TYR A 71 14.83 12.34 -16.57
C TYR A 71 13.93 11.47 -17.44
N ALA A 72 13.37 10.40 -16.87
CA ALA A 72 12.41 9.54 -17.57
C ALA A 72 11.14 10.29 -18.00
N GLU A 73 10.63 11.19 -17.15
CA GLU A 73 9.47 12.05 -17.48
C GLU A 73 9.79 13.00 -18.63
N ARG A 74 10.93 13.70 -18.59
CA ARG A 74 11.38 14.59 -19.70
C ARG A 74 11.57 13.83 -21.01
N SER A 75 11.93 12.55 -20.92
CA SER A 75 12.07 11.67 -22.08
C SER A 75 10.76 11.07 -22.57
N GLY A 76 9.63 11.40 -21.91
CA GLY A 76 8.29 10.87 -22.25
C GLY A 76 8.11 9.38 -21.91
N LYS A 77 8.95 8.81 -21.03
CA LYS A 77 8.99 7.37 -20.77
C LYS A 77 8.44 6.98 -19.41
N LEU A 78 8.25 7.92 -18.48
CA LEU A 78 7.78 7.62 -17.12
C LEU A 78 6.27 7.35 -17.10
N LYS A 79 5.89 6.20 -16.57
CA LYS A 79 4.50 5.81 -16.27
C LYS A 79 4.44 5.06 -14.93
N PRO A 80 3.61 5.48 -13.99
CA PRO A 80 2.67 6.63 -13.98
C PRO A 80 3.38 7.99 -14.02
N PRO A 81 2.62 9.09 -14.30
CA PRO A 81 3.19 10.43 -14.43
C PRO A 81 3.86 10.94 -13.14
N LEU A 82 4.96 11.66 -13.29
CA LEU A 82 5.79 12.20 -12.21
C LEU A 82 5.01 12.99 -11.12
N PRO A 83 3.97 13.78 -11.42
CA PRO A 83 3.23 14.51 -10.38
C PRO A 83 2.70 13.60 -9.26
N TYR A 84 2.22 12.40 -9.58
CA TYR A 84 1.72 11.46 -8.58
C TYR A 84 2.84 10.96 -7.64
N LEU A 85 4.04 10.75 -8.16
CA LEU A 85 5.20 10.39 -7.35
C LEU A 85 5.58 11.55 -6.41
N LYS A 86 5.56 12.80 -6.91
CA LYS A 86 5.86 13.99 -6.11
C LYS A 86 4.85 14.22 -4.99
N ILE A 87 3.55 14.06 -5.27
CA ILE A 87 2.47 14.16 -4.27
C ILE A 87 2.72 13.20 -3.09
N LYS A 88 3.15 11.98 -3.37
CA LYS A 88 3.40 10.98 -2.32
C LYS A 88 4.62 11.26 -1.43
N LYS A 89 5.51 12.14 -1.81
CA LYS A 89 6.68 12.48 -0.99
C LYS A 89 6.34 13.30 0.25
N SER A 90 5.16 13.95 0.28
CA SER A 90 4.71 14.75 1.41
C SER A 90 3.23 14.55 1.71
N ARG A 91 2.91 14.22 2.96
CA ARG A 91 1.52 14.15 3.44
C ARG A 91 0.77 15.46 3.29
N LEU A 92 1.45 16.62 3.38
CA LEU A 92 0.85 17.92 3.16
C LEU A 92 0.48 18.14 1.70
N GLU A 93 1.37 17.75 0.77
CA GLU A 93 1.09 17.81 -0.66
C GLU A 93 -0.06 16.88 -1.03
N GLU A 94 -0.09 15.68 -0.48
CA GLU A 94 -1.16 14.72 -0.70
C GLU A 94 -2.52 15.25 -0.19
N ARG A 95 -2.58 15.89 0.98
CA ARG A 95 -3.80 16.53 1.50
C ARG A 95 -4.23 17.72 0.64
N SER A 96 -3.29 18.56 0.21
CA SER A 96 -3.55 19.68 -0.69
C SER A 96 -4.09 19.20 -2.05
N PHE A 97 -3.53 18.13 -2.57
CA PHE A 97 -4.00 17.48 -3.79
C PHE A 97 -5.46 17.00 -3.66
N PHE A 98 -5.81 16.27 -2.60
CA PHE A 98 -7.18 15.84 -2.36
C PHE A 98 -8.14 17.01 -2.22
N GLN A 99 -7.73 18.06 -1.52
CA GLN A 99 -8.52 19.27 -1.38
C GLN A 99 -8.77 19.95 -2.72
N SER A 100 -7.77 20.03 -3.61
CA SER A 100 -7.92 20.60 -4.94
C SER A 100 -8.91 19.86 -5.83
N LEU A 101 -9.07 18.54 -5.60
CA LEU A 101 -10.04 17.69 -6.30
C LEU A 101 -11.44 17.70 -5.66
N GLY A 102 -11.61 18.36 -4.53
CA GLY A 102 -12.85 18.28 -3.76
C GLY A 102 -13.11 16.86 -3.21
N VAL A 103 -12.04 16.11 -2.94
CA VAL A 103 -12.11 14.75 -2.40
C VAL A 103 -12.16 14.82 -0.87
N PRO A 104 -13.10 14.11 -0.22
CA PRO A 104 -13.25 14.17 1.23
C PRO A 104 -12.05 13.51 1.92
N THR A 105 -11.44 14.24 2.86
CA THR A 105 -10.39 13.76 3.76
C THR A 105 -10.78 14.06 5.20
N ILE A 106 -10.17 13.38 6.15
CA ILE A 106 -10.26 13.80 7.56
C ILE A 106 -9.91 15.28 7.65
N PRO A 107 -10.67 16.10 8.42
CA PRO A 107 -10.36 17.52 8.62
C PRO A 107 -8.92 17.72 9.06
N TRP A 108 -8.21 18.59 8.39
CA TRP A 108 -6.78 18.78 8.62
C TRP A 108 -6.34 20.25 8.59
N ARG A 109 -5.18 20.53 9.17
CA ARG A 109 -4.50 21.83 9.12
C ARG A 109 -3.00 21.62 9.01
N ARG A 110 -2.33 22.54 8.33
CA ARG A 110 -0.88 22.70 8.35
C ARG A 110 -0.49 23.50 9.59
N ALA A 111 0.60 23.15 10.21
CA ALA A 111 1.21 23.88 11.32
C ALA A 111 2.71 24.00 11.10
N VAL A 112 3.32 25.05 11.62
CA VAL A 112 4.77 25.24 11.68
C VAL A 112 5.21 25.19 13.15
N GLY A 113 5.97 24.16 13.48
CA GLY A 113 6.40 23.90 14.85
C GLY A 113 5.32 23.25 15.71
N TRP A 114 5.78 22.68 16.81
CA TRP A 114 4.96 21.92 17.74
C TRP A 114 3.91 22.78 18.48
N GLU A 115 4.24 24.05 18.77
CA GLU A 115 3.36 24.95 19.50
C GLU A 115 2.07 25.28 18.73
N GLU A 116 2.20 25.56 17.44
CA GLU A 116 1.06 25.80 16.57
C GLU A 116 0.26 24.51 16.39
N ALA A 117 0.93 23.38 16.18
CA ALA A 117 0.27 22.09 16.05
C ALA A 117 -0.56 21.73 17.30
N PHE A 118 -0.04 22.02 18.50
CA PHE A 118 -0.76 21.77 19.74
C PHE A 118 -1.95 22.71 19.92
N LYS A 119 -1.83 23.99 19.57
CA LYS A 119 -2.96 24.93 19.57
C LYS A 119 -4.10 24.50 18.64
N ILE A 120 -3.76 23.93 17.48
CA ILE A 120 -4.76 23.37 16.56
C ILE A 120 -5.39 22.10 17.15
N ALA A 121 -4.57 21.18 17.64
CA ALA A 121 -5.02 19.91 18.20
C ALA A 121 -5.91 20.09 19.45
N GLU A 122 -5.59 21.09 20.28
CA GLU A 122 -6.38 21.43 21.47
C GLU A 122 -7.82 21.82 21.12
N LYS A 123 -8.05 22.54 20.03
CA LYS A 123 -9.40 22.92 19.57
C LYS A 123 -10.27 21.71 19.22
N TRP A 124 -9.65 20.61 18.78
CA TRP A 124 -10.34 19.34 18.49
C TRP A 124 -10.37 18.37 19.68
N GLY A 125 -9.63 18.69 20.76
CA GLY A 125 -9.50 17.83 21.95
C GLY A 125 -8.65 16.58 21.71
N ARG A 126 -8.79 15.94 20.53
CA ARG A 126 -7.97 14.80 20.07
C ARG A 126 -7.57 14.99 18.61
N ALA A 127 -6.31 14.71 18.30
CA ALA A 127 -5.79 14.86 16.94
C ALA A 127 -4.65 13.88 16.67
N TYR A 128 -4.40 13.63 15.39
CA TYR A 128 -3.15 13.06 14.92
C TYR A 128 -2.25 14.19 14.43
N ILE A 129 -1.01 14.23 14.91
CA ILE A 129 0.02 15.14 14.43
C ILE A 129 1.04 14.31 13.69
N LYS A 130 1.31 14.66 12.42
CA LYS A 130 2.16 13.85 11.53
C LYS A 130 3.28 14.70 10.95
N VAL A 131 4.49 14.14 10.91
CA VAL A 131 5.60 14.72 10.15
C VAL A 131 5.31 14.51 8.65
N PRO A 132 5.44 15.55 7.80
CA PRO A 132 5.05 15.49 6.39
C PRO A 132 5.79 14.44 5.58
N ALA A 133 7.10 14.28 5.78
CA ALA A 133 7.97 13.40 5.01
C ALA A 133 8.63 12.32 5.87
N GLY A 134 9.08 11.22 5.25
CA GLY A 134 9.85 10.16 5.91
C GLY A 134 9.04 9.23 6.81
N GLY A 135 7.73 9.37 6.89
CA GLY A 135 6.85 8.50 7.66
C GLY A 135 6.19 7.43 6.79
N TYR A 136 6.43 6.16 7.09
CA TYR A 136 5.80 4.99 6.50
C TYR A 136 5.48 3.97 7.59
N ASP A 137 4.54 3.06 7.32
CA ASP A 137 4.16 1.99 8.28
C ASP A 137 3.91 2.54 9.71
N GLY A 138 3.19 3.68 9.84
CA GLY A 138 2.84 4.30 11.13
C GLY A 138 3.95 5.14 11.78
N LYS A 139 5.12 5.30 11.18
CA LYS A 139 6.18 6.18 11.71
C LYS A 139 5.84 7.66 11.51
N GLY A 140 6.37 8.53 12.40
CA GLY A 140 6.17 9.98 12.32
C GLY A 140 4.73 10.42 12.54
N GLN A 141 3.93 9.65 13.32
CA GLN A 141 2.56 9.97 13.72
C GLN A 141 2.45 9.97 15.24
N TYR A 142 1.82 11.00 15.78
CA TYR A 142 1.68 11.22 17.21
C TYR A 142 0.23 11.54 17.54
N ILE A 143 -0.30 11.00 18.64
CA ILE A 143 -1.66 11.24 19.09
C ILE A 143 -1.64 12.31 20.16
N TYR A 144 -2.34 13.43 19.93
CA TYR A 144 -2.56 14.44 20.95
C TYR A 144 -3.77 14.05 21.81
N PRO A 145 -3.69 14.23 23.17
CA PRO A 145 -2.57 14.75 23.93
C PRO A 145 -1.51 13.71 24.34
N ARG A 146 -1.75 12.41 24.18
CA ARG A 146 -1.01 11.33 24.89
C ARG A 146 0.47 11.18 24.51
N VAL A 147 0.85 11.41 23.27
CA VAL A 147 2.22 11.10 22.78
C VAL A 147 2.83 12.33 22.08
N ALA A 148 2.09 13.43 22.10
CA ALA A 148 2.49 14.64 21.40
C ALA A 148 3.70 15.33 22.06
N GLU A 149 3.99 15.04 23.36
CA GLU A 149 5.17 15.55 24.06
C GLU A 149 6.49 15.21 23.35
N LYS A 150 6.53 14.16 22.54
CA LYS A 150 7.69 13.79 21.71
C LYS A 150 7.99 14.79 20.60
N LEU A 151 7.04 15.67 20.30
CA LEU A 151 7.20 16.73 19.29
C LEU A 151 7.70 18.04 19.92
N VAL A 152 7.79 18.15 21.23
CA VAL A 152 8.27 19.36 21.90
C VAL A 152 9.66 19.73 21.38
N GLY A 153 9.80 20.98 20.90
CA GLY A 153 11.02 21.46 20.26
C GLY A 153 11.11 21.23 18.74
N TYR A 154 10.17 20.52 18.13
CA TYR A 154 10.13 20.35 16.68
C TYR A 154 9.73 21.67 16.00
N LYS A 155 10.51 22.13 15.02
CA LYS A 155 10.35 23.44 14.36
C LYS A 155 9.88 23.36 12.90
N GLY A 156 9.82 22.15 12.35
CA GLY A 156 9.41 21.95 10.96
C GLY A 156 7.90 21.96 10.76
N GLU A 157 7.50 21.76 9.51
CA GLU A 157 6.09 21.63 9.16
C GLU A 157 5.47 20.34 9.73
N LEU A 158 4.21 20.44 10.10
CA LEU A 158 3.41 19.33 10.64
C LEU A 158 2.03 19.32 9.97
N LEU A 159 1.51 18.12 9.75
CA LEU A 159 0.12 17.88 9.41
C LEU A 159 -0.64 17.55 10.69
N VAL A 160 -1.66 18.32 11.01
CA VAL A 160 -2.58 18.06 12.13
C VAL A 160 -3.90 17.61 11.56
N GLU A 161 -4.36 16.42 11.94
CA GLU A 161 -5.63 15.83 11.51
C GLU A 161 -6.53 15.60 12.73
N GLU A 162 -7.81 15.92 12.59
CA GLU A 162 -8.82 15.64 13.59
C GLU A 162 -8.89 14.14 13.89
N TYR A 163 -9.13 13.77 15.14
CA TYR A 163 -9.38 12.38 15.48
C TYR A 163 -10.81 11.98 15.08
N VAL A 164 -10.92 11.02 14.16
CA VAL A 164 -12.20 10.45 13.74
C VAL A 164 -12.29 9.00 14.25
N ASP A 165 -13.45 8.63 14.78
CA ASP A 165 -13.71 7.24 15.18
C ASP A 165 -13.97 6.39 13.93
N ILE A 166 -12.96 5.62 13.54
CA ILE A 166 -12.99 4.79 12.33
C ILE A 166 -13.68 3.46 12.64
N LYS A 167 -14.68 3.15 11.83
CA LYS A 167 -15.40 1.87 11.85
C LYS A 167 -14.60 0.79 11.15
N ARG A 168 -14.09 1.08 9.94
CA ARG A 168 -13.24 0.16 9.15
C ARG A 168 -12.35 0.91 8.18
N GLU A 169 -11.33 0.20 7.71
CA GLU A 169 -10.44 0.66 6.65
C GLU A 169 -10.63 -0.25 5.42
N PHE A 170 -10.71 0.33 4.23
CA PHE A 170 -10.82 -0.43 2.99
C PHE A 170 -9.99 0.22 1.88
N SER A 171 -9.76 -0.52 0.80
CA SER A 171 -9.03 -0.01 -0.36
C SER A 171 -9.70 -0.40 -1.67
N LEU A 172 -9.55 0.48 -2.66
CA LEU A 172 -9.83 0.22 -4.06
C LEU A 172 -8.53 0.20 -4.83
N VAL A 173 -8.30 -0.88 -5.57
CA VAL A 173 -7.23 -0.98 -6.55
C VAL A 173 -7.85 -0.80 -7.93
N ALA A 174 -7.34 0.14 -8.70
CA ALA A 174 -7.75 0.40 -10.07
C ALA A 174 -6.56 0.34 -11.01
N VAL A 175 -6.81 -0.01 -12.26
CA VAL A 175 -5.83 0.11 -13.34
C VAL A 175 -6.45 0.92 -14.48
N ARG A 176 -5.65 1.82 -15.06
CA ARG A 176 -6.03 2.61 -16.24
C ARG A 176 -5.01 2.39 -17.35
N SER A 177 -5.51 2.06 -18.54
CA SER A 177 -4.69 1.96 -19.75
C SER A 177 -4.36 3.33 -20.34
N GLU A 178 -3.45 3.37 -21.29
CA GLU A 178 -3.12 4.56 -22.05
C GLU A 178 -4.30 5.08 -22.89
N ASP A 179 -5.14 4.15 -23.39
CA ASP A 179 -6.36 4.46 -24.17
C ASP A 179 -7.50 4.99 -23.29
N GLY A 180 -7.33 4.98 -21.97
CA GLY A 180 -8.32 5.49 -21.01
C GLY A 180 -9.25 4.43 -20.43
N ASP A 181 -9.15 3.16 -20.81
CA ASP A 181 -9.91 2.08 -20.19
C ASP A 181 -9.55 1.95 -18.73
N VAL A 182 -10.57 1.83 -17.86
CA VAL A 182 -10.40 1.65 -16.42
C VAL A 182 -11.03 0.32 -15.99
N TYR A 183 -10.30 -0.41 -15.15
CA TYR A 183 -10.83 -1.56 -14.42
C TYR A 183 -10.60 -1.40 -12.93
N PHE A 184 -11.66 -1.57 -12.13
CA PHE A 184 -11.60 -1.61 -10.69
C PHE A 184 -11.60 -3.06 -10.23
N TYR A 185 -10.58 -3.44 -9.48
CA TYR A 185 -10.61 -4.70 -8.73
C TYR A 185 -11.63 -4.60 -7.60
N PRO A 186 -12.29 -5.71 -7.21
CA PRO A 186 -13.16 -5.68 -6.05
C PRO A 186 -12.51 -5.05 -4.82
N PRO A 187 -13.26 -4.27 -4.03
CA PRO A 187 -12.72 -3.62 -2.84
C PRO A 187 -12.23 -4.63 -1.81
N ALA A 188 -11.17 -4.30 -1.10
CA ALA A 188 -10.65 -5.08 0.01
C ALA A 188 -10.87 -4.38 1.35
N GLU A 189 -11.32 -5.13 2.37
CA GLU A 189 -11.35 -4.65 3.75
C GLU A 189 -10.00 -4.95 4.42
N ASN A 190 -9.39 -3.93 5.02
CA ASN A 190 -8.02 -3.95 5.48
C ASN A 190 -7.91 -3.88 6.99
N TYR A 191 -7.01 -4.68 7.55
CA TYR A 191 -6.77 -4.75 8.99
C TYR A 191 -5.33 -4.37 9.30
N TYR A 192 -5.16 -3.19 9.91
CA TYR A 192 -3.87 -2.62 10.27
C TYR A 192 -3.61 -2.74 11.77
N VAL A 193 -2.36 -3.03 12.11
CA VAL A 193 -1.84 -2.93 13.47
C VAL A 193 -0.71 -1.92 13.48
N HIS A 194 -0.86 -0.86 14.24
CA HIS A 194 0.10 0.25 14.30
C HIS A 194 0.54 0.80 12.94
N GLY A 195 -0.42 0.90 12.01
CA GLY A 195 -0.19 1.43 10.66
C GLY A 195 0.46 0.45 9.67
N ILE A 196 0.54 -0.84 10.03
CA ILE A 196 1.03 -1.89 9.12
C ILE A 196 -0.14 -2.80 8.76
N LEU A 197 -0.36 -3.01 7.48
CA LEU A 197 -1.33 -4.00 7.02
C LEU A 197 -0.90 -5.39 7.47
N VAL A 198 -1.73 -6.05 8.28
CA VAL A 198 -1.49 -7.42 8.76
C VAL A 198 -2.20 -8.42 7.87
N TRP A 199 -3.44 -8.17 7.54
CA TRP A 199 -4.22 -8.99 6.63
C TRP A 199 -5.36 -8.18 6.01
N ASN A 200 -5.94 -8.69 4.93
CA ASN A 200 -7.15 -8.16 4.32
C ASN A 200 -7.93 -9.26 3.61
N TYR A 201 -9.12 -8.95 3.14
CA TYR A 201 -9.89 -9.82 2.26
C TYR A 201 -10.67 -9.03 1.22
N ALA A 202 -10.93 -9.66 0.10
CA ALA A 202 -11.79 -9.18 -0.99
C ALA A 202 -12.70 -10.33 -1.47
N PRO A 203 -13.91 -10.02 -1.97
CA PRO A 203 -14.52 -8.70 -2.04
C PRO A 203 -15.15 -8.25 -0.73
N THR A 204 -15.24 -6.95 -0.54
CA THR A 204 -16.11 -6.31 0.45
C THR A 204 -17.02 -5.29 -0.24
N SER A 205 -18.12 -4.90 0.40
CA SER A 205 -18.99 -3.86 -0.15
C SER A 205 -18.54 -2.48 0.32
N VAL A 206 -18.53 -1.50 -0.58
CA VAL A 206 -18.14 -0.11 -0.28
C VAL A 206 -19.15 0.85 -0.93
N PRO A 207 -19.29 2.08 -0.40
CA PRO A 207 -20.11 3.11 -1.02
C PRO A 207 -19.66 3.47 -2.44
N GLU A 208 -20.59 3.74 -3.34
CA GLU A 208 -20.31 4.05 -4.75
C GLU A 208 -19.41 5.29 -4.90
N VAL A 209 -19.55 6.27 -4.02
CA VAL A 209 -18.71 7.46 -4.00
C VAL A 209 -17.21 7.16 -3.95
N ALA A 210 -16.81 6.00 -3.42
CA ALA A 210 -15.40 5.62 -3.40
C ALA A 210 -14.85 5.38 -4.82
N TYR A 211 -15.65 4.82 -5.72
CA TYR A 211 -15.27 4.64 -7.13
C TYR A 211 -15.17 5.97 -7.86
N ASP A 212 -16.11 6.89 -7.63
CA ASP A 212 -16.08 8.24 -8.21
C ASP A 212 -14.83 9.02 -7.78
N ILE A 213 -14.43 8.87 -6.52
CA ILE A 213 -13.22 9.48 -5.98
C ILE A 213 -11.98 8.94 -6.71
N VAL A 214 -11.86 7.61 -6.83
CA VAL A 214 -10.71 7.00 -7.54
C VAL A 214 -10.70 7.43 -9.00
N TYR A 215 -11.85 7.48 -9.65
CA TYR A 215 -11.97 7.92 -11.03
C TYR A 215 -11.49 9.38 -11.22
N LYS A 216 -11.88 10.30 -10.33
CA LYS A 216 -11.39 11.70 -10.32
C LYS A 216 -9.86 11.77 -10.18
N ILE A 217 -9.30 10.93 -9.30
CA ILE A 217 -7.84 10.88 -9.10
C ILE A 217 -7.15 10.38 -10.37
N LEU A 218 -7.67 9.36 -11.04
CA LEU A 218 -7.12 8.83 -12.29
C LEU A 218 -7.17 9.86 -13.45
N GLU A 219 -8.27 10.61 -13.56
CA GLU A 219 -8.47 11.57 -14.63
C GLU A 219 -7.64 12.84 -14.47
N TRP A 220 -7.33 13.26 -13.24
CA TRP A 220 -6.59 14.51 -12.97
C TRP A 220 -5.29 14.65 -13.77
N GLY A 221 -4.50 13.61 -13.88
CA GLY A 221 -3.24 13.61 -14.58
C GLY A 221 -3.15 12.55 -15.69
N ARG A 222 -4.29 12.08 -16.21
CA ARG A 222 -4.34 11.00 -17.20
C ARG A 222 -3.49 9.81 -16.77
N TYR A 223 -3.73 9.34 -15.57
CA TYR A 223 -2.97 8.26 -14.94
C TYR A 223 -2.88 7.04 -15.85
N VAL A 224 -1.70 6.40 -15.93
CA VAL A 224 -1.51 5.12 -16.64
C VAL A 224 -0.82 4.14 -15.71
N GLY A 225 -1.41 2.96 -15.52
CA GLY A 225 -0.93 1.94 -14.61
C GLY A 225 -1.92 1.63 -13.48
N VAL A 226 -1.45 0.94 -12.46
CA VAL A 226 -2.21 0.60 -11.26
C VAL A 226 -2.06 1.68 -10.21
N ILE A 227 -3.16 2.04 -9.58
CA ILE A 227 -3.23 2.86 -8.37
C ILE A 227 -4.03 2.14 -7.29
N ALA A 228 -3.62 2.28 -6.04
CA ALA A 228 -4.45 1.92 -4.90
C ALA A 228 -4.84 3.17 -4.12
N VAL A 229 -6.09 3.24 -3.70
CA VAL A 229 -6.59 4.30 -2.83
C VAL A 229 -7.12 3.67 -1.54
N GLU A 230 -6.61 4.14 -0.41
CA GLU A 230 -7.03 3.69 0.91
C GLU A 230 -8.05 4.65 1.50
N PHE A 231 -9.07 4.10 2.13
CA PHE A 231 -10.19 4.83 2.68
C PHE A 231 -10.44 4.49 4.13
N PHE A 232 -10.94 5.47 4.87
CA PHE A 232 -11.57 5.29 6.16
C PHE A 232 -13.08 5.41 6.02
N GLU A 233 -13.83 4.52 6.65
CA GLU A 233 -15.25 4.67 6.93
C GLU A 233 -15.42 4.97 8.42
N SER A 234 -16.00 6.14 8.74
CA SER A 234 -16.29 6.52 10.13
C SER A 234 -17.49 5.73 10.67
N ARG A 235 -17.68 5.75 11.99
CA ARG A 235 -18.88 5.16 12.59
C ARG A 235 -20.17 5.92 12.22
N SER A 236 -20.05 7.18 11.82
CA SER A 236 -21.16 7.99 11.28
C SER A 236 -21.47 7.69 9.82
N GLY A 237 -20.67 6.85 9.14
CA GLY A 237 -20.87 6.45 7.74
C GLY A 237 -20.18 7.35 6.71
N GLU A 238 -19.41 8.33 7.15
CA GLU A 238 -18.63 9.19 6.26
C GLU A 238 -17.42 8.45 5.70
N ILE A 239 -17.09 8.73 4.43
CA ILE A 239 -15.95 8.15 3.74
C ILE A 239 -14.88 9.23 3.57
N TYR A 240 -13.67 8.91 3.98
CA TYR A 240 -12.49 9.76 3.85
C TYR A 240 -11.38 9.05 3.09
N VAL A 241 -10.75 9.73 2.14
CA VAL A 241 -9.50 9.22 1.57
C VAL A 241 -8.40 9.35 2.61
N ASN A 242 -7.70 8.24 2.84
CA ASN A 242 -6.52 8.20 3.69
C ASN A 242 -5.28 8.54 2.88
N GLU A 243 -4.96 7.74 1.87
CA GLU A 243 -3.79 7.92 1.02
C GLU A 243 -3.95 7.26 -0.34
N ILE A 244 -3.10 7.65 -1.30
CA ILE A 244 -2.94 6.94 -2.57
C ILE A 244 -1.59 6.19 -2.59
N ALA A 245 -1.54 5.11 -3.35
CA ALA A 245 -0.28 4.50 -3.79
C ALA A 245 -0.28 4.48 -5.32
N PRO A 246 0.47 5.35 -5.98
CA PRO A 246 0.47 5.47 -7.45
C PRO A 246 1.31 4.35 -8.10
N ARG A 247 1.03 3.13 -7.75
CA ARG A 247 1.72 1.90 -8.15
C ARG A 247 0.93 0.68 -7.68
N VAL A 248 1.41 -0.51 -8.02
CA VAL A 248 0.93 -1.75 -7.39
C VAL A 248 1.07 -1.69 -5.87
N HIS A 249 0.13 -2.27 -5.14
CA HIS A 249 0.05 -2.07 -3.69
C HIS A 249 -0.20 -3.36 -2.91
N ASN A 250 0.24 -3.36 -1.64
CA ASN A 250 0.09 -4.50 -0.74
C ASN A 250 -1.39 -4.88 -0.49
N THR A 251 -2.29 -3.90 -0.46
CA THR A 251 -3.72 -4.19 -0.30
C THR A 251 -4.34 -4.94 -1.48
N GLY A 252 -3.65 -4.97 -2.64
CA GLY A 252 -4.06 -5.70 -3.83
C GLY A 252 -3.29 -7.02 -4.06
N HIS A 253 -2.46 -7.51 -3.11
CA HIS A 253 -1.72 -8.78 -3.29
C HIS A 253 -2.63 -9.98 -3.52
N TRP A 254 -3.84 -9.96 -2.98
CA TRP A 254 -4.86 -10.97 -3.19
C TRP A 254 -5.21 -11.17 -4.68
N THR A 255 -4.99 -10.15 -5.54
CA THR A 255 -5.24 -10.24 -6.98
C THR A 255 -4.35 -11.26 -7.70
N LEU A 256 -3.26 -11.73 -7.08
CA LEU A 256 -2.44 -12.84 -7.59
C LEU A 256 -3.22 -14.15 -7.72
N GLU A 257 -4.40 -14.26 -7.09
CA GLU A 257 -5.30 -15.42 -7.24
C GLU A 257 -6.31 -15.25 -8.39
N THR A 258 -6.18 -14.17 -9.17
CA THR A 258 -6.94 -13.96 -10.40
C THR A 258 -6.09 -14.29 -11.62
N ASP A 259 -6.72 -14.45 -12.80
CA ASP A 259 -6.00 -14.66 -14.06
C ASP A 259 -5.51 -13.37 -14.73
N ALA A 260 -5.69 -12.22 -14.05
CA ALA A 260 -5.17 -10.91 -14.45
C ALA A 260 -4.92 -10.04 -13.19
N SER A 261 -3.78 -10.27 -12.55
CA SER A 261 -3.41 -9.58 -11.31
C SER A 261 -3.14 -8.08 -11.52
N GLN A 262 -3.14 -7.31 -10.43
CA GLN A 262 -2.70 -5.91 -10.46
C GLN A 262 -1.27 -5.79 -11.03
N PHE A 263 -0.42 -6.77 -10.81
CA PHE A 263 0.97 -6.75 -11.25
C PHE A 263 1.08 -6.94 -12.76
N GLU A 264 0.42 -7.96 -13.32
CA GLU A 264 0.33 -8.14 -14.78
C GLU A 264 -0.30 -6.91 -15.44
N ASN A 265 -1.43 -6.44 -14.89
CA ASN A 265 -2.14 -5.30 -15.46
C ASN A 265 -1.37 -3.99 -15.37
N HIS A 266 -0.55 -3.78 -14.33
CA HIS A 266 0.35 -2.62 -14.29
C HIS A 266 1.36 -2.66 -15.44
N VAL A 267 2.05 -3.79 -15.61
CA VAL A 267 3.03 -3.97 -16.69
C VAL A 267 2.36 -3.80 -18.06
N ARG A 268 1.19 -4.38 -18.26
CA ARG A 268 0.43 -4.23 -19.51
C ARG A 268 0.04 -2.78 -19.79
N ALA A 269 -0.50 -2.10 -18.78
CA ALA A 269 -0.96 -0.72 -18.93
C ALA A 269 0.18 0.23 -19.29
N VAL A 270 1.31 0.15 -18.58
CA VAL A 270 2.46 1.05 -18.82
C VAL A 270 3.15 0.77 -20.16
N LEU A 271 3.12 -0.48 -20.65
CA LEU A 271 3.65 -0.87 -21.96
C LEU A 271 2.68 -0.64 -23.13
N GLY A 272 1.48 -0.10 -22.87
CA GLY A 272 0.50 0.13 -23.94
C GLY A 272 -0.12 -1.16 -24.52
N LEU A 273 -0.11 -2.27 -23.77
CA LEU A 273 -0.66 -3.57 -24.20
C LEU A 273 -2.16 -3.74 -23.90
N GLY A 274 -2.81 -2.67 -23.45
CA GLY A 274 -4.17 -2.71 -22.92
C GLY A 274 -4.25 -3.49 -21.59
N ILE A 275 -5.36 -3.35 -20.87
CA ILE A 275 -5.60 -4.03 -19.62
C ILE A 275 -6.48 -5.28 -19.82
N ARG A 276 -6.36 -6.24 -18.90
CA ARG A 276 -7.20 -7.44 -18.90
C ARG A 276 -8.20 -7.36 -17.74
N ARG A 277 -9.44 -7.71 -18.02
CA ARG A 277 -10.43 -7.95 -16.96
C ARG A 277 -10.33 -9.41 -16.52
N PRO A 278 -10.13 -9.69 -15.23
CA PRO A 278 -10.12 -11.07 -14.74
C PRO A 278 -11.42 -11.79 -15.08
N ARG A 279 -11.34 -13.04 -15.52
CA ARG A 279 -12.51 -13.90 -15.82
C ARG A 279 -13.19 -14.38 -14.55
N ALA A 280 -12.40 -14.59 -13.51
CA ALA A 280 -12.86 -14.99 -12.20
C ALA A 280 -12.08 -14.23 -11.12
N VAL A 281 -12.81 -13.81 -10.10
CA VAL A 281 -12.24 -13.18 -8.91
C VAL A 281 -12.78 -13.93 -7.69
N PRO A 282 -12.09 -14.99 -7.25
CA PRO A 282 -12.53 -15.74 -6.09
C PRO A 282 -12.42 -14.88 -4.82
N PRO A 283 -13.31 -15.04 -3.85
CA PRO A 283 -13.08 -14.51 -2.51
C PRO A 283 -11.69 -14.92 -2.03
N THR A 284 -10.89 -13.93 -1.61
CA THR A 284 -9.50 -14.17 -1.25
C THR A 284 -9.14 -13.33 -0.02
N ALA A 285 -8.51 -13.97 0.96
CA ALA A 285 -7.84 -13.27 2.06
C ALA A 285 -6.33 -13.28 1.83
N MET A 286 -5.67 -12.19 2.16
CA MET A 286 -4.22 -12.06 2.16
C MET A 286 -3.72 -11.82 3.57
N VAL A 287 -2.74 -12.60 4.01
CA VAL A 287 -2.08 -12.47 5.32
C VAL A 287 -0.61 -12.16 5.11
N ASN A 288 -0.15 -10.99 5.56
CA ASN A 288 1.26 -10.61 5.49
C ASN A 288 2.09 -11.42 6.50
N ILE A 289 3.30 -11.81 6.12
CA ILE A 289 4.32 -12.42 6.98
C ILE A 289 5.29 -11.32 7.41
N LEU A 290 5.18 -10.88 8.67
CA LEU A 290 5.91 -9.73 9.19
C LEU A 290 6.98 -10.17 10.18
N GLY A 291 8.25 -9.90 9.88
CA GLY A 291 9.37 -10.12 10.78
C GLY A 291 9.70 -11.58 11.11
N VAL A 292 9.19 -12.52 10.32
CA VAL A 292 9.40 -13.97 10.53
C VAL A 292 10.43 -14.50 9.55
N ASP A 293 11.44 -15.20 10.06
CA ASP A 293 12.42 -15.91 9.25
C ASP A 293 11.82 -17.15 8.58
N LEU A 294 12.32 -17.48 7.40
CA LEU A 294 11.85 -18.65 6.64
C LEU A 294 11.95 -19.95 7.48
N GLY A 295 13.03 -20.13 8.23
CA GLY A 295 13.24 -21.32 9.06
C GLY A 295 12.27 -21.48 10.25
N LYS A 296 11.54 -20.41 10.60
CA LYS A 296 10.51 -20.40 11.65
C LYS A 296 9.10 -20.45 11.10
N LEU A 297 8.95 -20.34 9.77
CA LEU A 297 7.66 -20.31 9.12
C LEU A 297 7.10 -21.74 9.00
N PRO A 298 5.87 -22.01 9.47
CA PRO A 298 5.21 -23.31 9.28
C PRO A 298 4.71 -23.45 7.83
N TRP A 299 5.67 -23.59 6.88
CA TRP A 299 5.45 -23.51 5.45
C TRP A 299 4.39 -24.50 4.96
N ARG A 300 4.53 -25.79 5.38
CA ARG A 300 3.63 -26.86 4.91
C ARG A 300 2.19 -26.65 5.37
N GLU A 301 2.01 -26.16 6.59
CA GLU A 301 0.71 -25.87 7.18
C GLU A 301 0.06 -24.67 6.47
N LEU A 302 0.84 -23.65 6.17
CA LEU A 302 0.35 -22.47 5.44
C LEU A 302 -0.02 -22.79 4.00
N GLU A 303 0.73 -23.67 3.30
CA GLU A 303 0.39 -24.08 1.94
C GLU A 303 -0.88 -24.96 1.85
N ARG A 304 -1.32 -25.58 2.95
CA ARG A 304 -2.63 -26.24 3.01
C ARG A 304 -3.77 -25.22 3.10
N LEU A 305 -3.51 -24.02 3.62
CA LEU A 305 -4.48 -22.94 3.72
C LEU A 305 -4.53 -22.09 2.45
N GLY A 306 -3.40 -21.90 1.78
CA GLY A 306 -3.31 -21.02 0.62
C GLY A 306 -1.93 -21.03 -0.01
N ARG A 307 -1.71 -20.10 -0.93
CA ARG A 307 -0.43 -19.97 -1.63
C ARG A 307 0.50 -19.02 -0.88
N VAL A 308 1.71 -19.49 -0.56
CA VAL A 308 2.74 -18.67 0.12
C VAL A 308 3.61 -17.97 -0.90
N TYR A 309 3.72 -16.65 -0.79
CA TYR A 309 4.60 -15.80 -1.58
C TYR A 309 5.74 -15.27 -0.71
N TRP A 310 6.96 -15.79 -0.91
CA TRP A 310 8.14 -15.37 -0.17
C TRP A 310 8.95 -14.34 -0.94
N TYR A 311 9.44 -13.29 -0.27
CA TYR A 311 10.08 -12.17 -0.95
C TYR A 311 11.61 -12.25 -0.99
N TYR A 312 12.21 -13.28 -0.44
CA TYR A 312 13.67 -13.53 -0.47
C TYR A 312 14.52 -12.38 0.10
N LYS A 313 14.00 -11.63 1.04
CA LYS A 313 14.79 -10.60 1.74
C LYS A 313 15.84 -11.27 2.61
N ALA A 314 17.07 -10.72 2.62
CA ALA A 314 18.20 -11.31 3.30
C ALA A 314 18.01 -11.46 4.82
N GLU A 315 17.29 -10.53 5.46
CA GLU A 315 17.13 -10.51 6.91
C GLU A 315 15.70 -10.23 7.30
N ALA A 316 15.17 -11.00 8.24
CA ALA A 316 13.91 -10.68 8.90
C ALA A 316 14.18 -9.65 10.02
N ARG A 317 13.47 -8.53 9.95
CA ARG A 317 13.46 -7.50 10.99
C ARG A 317 12.04 -7.28 11.46
N PRO A 318 11.83 -6.88 12.71
CA PRO A 318 10.51 -6.52 13.20
C PRO A 318 9.75 -5.65 12.20
N ARG A 319 8.47 -5.99 11.94
CA ARG A 319 7.58 -5.26 11.03
C ARG A 319 7.92 -5.39 9.54
N ARG A 320 9.07 -5.95 9.16
CA ARG A 320 9.46 -6.13 7.75
C ARG A 320 8.59 -7.18 7.09
N LYS A 321 7.93 -6.82 5.98
CA LYS A 321 7.14 -7.74 5.15
C LYS A 321 8.10 -8.72 4.49
N MET A 322 8.10 -9.98 4.94
CA MET A 322 8.96 -11.06 4.44
C MET A 322 8.29 -11.89 3.35
N GLY A 323 6.97 -11.91 3.34
CA GLY A 323 6.14 -12.63 2.41
C GLY A 323 4.67 -12.34 2.71
N HIS A 324 3.79 -13.08 2.04
CA HIS A 324 2.37 -13.15 2.36
C HIS A 324 1.78 -14.52 1.98
N VAL A 325 0.61 -14.80 2.49
CA VAL A 325 -0.19 -15.97 2.12
C VAL A 325 -1.49 -15.47 1.52
N ASN A 326 -1.83 -15.92 0.31
CA ASN A 326 -3.14 -15.71 -0.28
C ASN A 326 -3.99 -16.96 -0.12
N ILE A 327 -5.21 -16.78 0.35
CA ILE A 327 -6.15 -17.84 0.68
C ILE A 327 -7.41 -17.59 -0.14
N ALA A 328 -7.50 -18.25 -1.29
CA ALA A 328 -8.70 -18.23 -2.12
C ALA A 328 -9.70 -19.29 -1.66
N GLY A 329 -11.00 -19.00 -1.81
CA GLY A 329 -12.07 -19.91 -1.40
C GLY A 329 -13.37 -19.62 -2.13
N SER A 330 -14.44 -20.33 -1.70
CA SER A 330 -15.77 -20.23 -2.30
C SER A 330 -16.62 -19.09 -1.71
N SER A 331 -16.27 -18.61 -0.51
CA SER A 331 -16.97 -17.54 0.17
C SER A 331 -16.05 -16.68 1.04
N VAL A 332 -16.47 -15.44 1.32
CA VAL A 332 -15.74 -14.55 2.23
C VAL A 332 -15.63 -15.15 3.63
N GLY A 333 -16.70 -15.79 4.14
CA GLY A 333 -16.67 -16.43 5.46
C GLY A 333 -15.59 -17.50 5.56
N GLU A 334 -15.49 -18.37 4.53
CA GLU A 334 -14.48 -19.42 4.47
C GLU A 334 -13.05 -18.83 4.51
N VAL A 335 -12.75 -17.87 3.63
CA VAL A 335 -11.39 -17.32 3.53
C VAL A 335 -10.99 -16.53 4.78
N VAL A 336 -11.94 -15.87 5.45
CA VAL A 336 -11.69 -15.18 6.72
C VAL A 336 -11.36 -16.17 7.84
N GLU A 337 -12.05 -17.28 7.97
CA GLU A 337 -11.73 -18.31 8.98
C GLU A 337 -10.34 -18.94 8.72
N ARG A 338 -10.03 -19.26 7.46
CA ARG A 338 -8.69 -19.78 7.09
C ARG A 338 -7.59 -18.76 7.30
N ALA A 339 -7.87 -17.45 7.08
CA ALA A 339 -6.93 -16.38 7.39
C ALA A 339 -6.65 -16.27 8.90
N ARG A 340 -7.66 -16.45 9.75
CA ARG A 340 -7.47 -16.50 11.21
C ARG A 340 -6.57 -17.66 11.63
N GLU A 341 -6.71 -18.81 10.96
CA GLU A 341 -5.81 -19.95 11.19
C GLU A 341 -4.38 -19.62 10.75
N ALA A 342 -4.18 -19.05 9.55
CA ALA A 342 -2.88 -18.59 9.09
C ALA A 342 -2.23 -17.59 10.05
N LEU A 343 -2.99 -16.63 10.57
CA LEU A 343 -2.51 -15.68 11.59
C LEU A 343 -2.04 -16.39 12.88
N ARG A 344 -2.77 -17.42 13.34
CA ARG A 344 -2.36 -18.21 14.52
C ARG A 344 -1.08 -19.02 14.23
N LEU A 345 -0.96 -19.58 13.05
CA LEU A 345 0.23 -20.34 12.62
C LEU A 345 1.47 -19.44 12.55
N ILE A 346 1.35 -18.24 11.98
CA ILE A 346 2.47 -17.31 11.79
C ILE A 346 2.87 -16.63 13.11
N TYR A 347 1.90 -16.19 13.91
CA TYR A 347 2.12 -15.30 15.06
C TYR A 347 1.80 -15.92 16.43
N GLY A 348 1.30 -17.17 16.45
CA GLY A 348 0.92 -17.86 17.67
C GLY A 348 -0.42 -17.42 18.27
N ARG A 349 -0.79 -18.01 19.41
CA ARG A 349 -2.07 -17.70 20.09
C ARG A 349 -2.12 -16.27 20.65
N ASP A 350 -0.98 -15.67 20.88
CA ASP A 350 -0.85 -14.31 21.42
C ASP A 350 -0.85 -13.21 20.33
N PHE A 351 -1.22 -13.56 19.10
CA PHE A 351 -1.55 -12.52 18.14
C PHE A 351 -2.76 -11.72 18.65
N PRO A 352 -2.68 -10.41 18.83
CA PRO A 352 -1.76 -9.42 18.30
C PRO A 352 -0.56 -9.04 19.19
N ARG A 353 -0.38 -9.65 20.37
CA ARG A 353 0.67 -9.26 21.34
C ARG A 353 2.10 -9.39 20.79
N LEU A 354 2.37 -10.36 19.93
CA LEU A 354 3.71 -10.54 19.34
C LEU A 354 4.04 -9.45 18.32
N VAL A 355 3.08 -9.04 17.51
CA VAL A 355 3.24 -7.87 16.63
C VAL A 355 3.34 -6.59 17.45
N MET A 356 2.76 -6.56 18.68
CA MET A 356 2.76 -5.40 19.58
C MET A 356 3.97 -5.32 20.51
N ARG A 357 4.62 -6.42 20.90
CA ARG A 357 5.77 -6.40 21.85
C ARG A 357 6.99 -5.65 21.30
N GLU A 358 7.13 -5.60 19.98
CA GLU A 358 8.23 -4.91 19.31
C GLU A 358 7.83 -3.52 18.79
N LEU A 359 6.56 -3.15 18.93
CA LEU A 359 6.04 -1.84 18.62
C LEU A 359 6.04 -1.03 19.91
N SER A 360 6.89 0.01 19.97
CA SER A 360 6.98 0.93 21.10
C SER A 360 5.61 1.19 21.75
N PRO A 361 5.48 1.20 23.08
CA PRO A 361 4.19 1.31 23.81
C PRO A 361 3.39 2.59 23.56
N ALA A 362 3.80 3.40 22.60
CA ALA A 362 3.35 4.76 22.38
C ALA A 362 2.18 4.94 21.40
N GLN A 363 1.57 3.88 20.84
CA GLN A 363 0.45 4.04 19.91
C GLN A 363 -0.68 3.04 20.14
N PRO A 364 -1.64 3.32 21.01
CA PRO A 364 -2.89 2.58 21.02
C PRO A 364 -3.81 3.13 19.91
N ARG A 365 -3.81 2.49 18.73
CA ARG A 365 -5.04 2.42 17.96
C ARG A 365 -5.93 1.40 18.64
N PRO A 366 -7.27 1.58 18.69
CA PRO A 366 -8.14 0.52 19.14
C PRO A 366 -7.88 -0.70 18.25
N VAL A 367 -7.34 -1.73 18.85
CA VAL A 367 -7.26 -3.06 18.25
C VAL A 367 -8.71 -3.49 18.06
N LEU A 368 -9.17 -3.67 16.85
CA LEU A 368 -10.36 -4.47 16.62
C LEU A 368 -9.97 -5.89 17.05
N TYR A 369 -10.35 -6.21 18.28
CA TYR A 369 -10.17 -7.55 18.82
C TYR A 369 -10.90 -8.54 17.94
N LEU A 370 -10.19 -9.54 17.45
CA LEU A 370 -10.79 -10.80 17.09
C LEU A 370 -11.25 -11.45 18.39
N THR A 371 -12.40 -11.05 18.90
CA THR A 371 -13.03 -11.74 20.02
C THR A 371 -13.43 -13.12 19.55
N SER A 372 -12.92 -14.13 20.22
CA SER A 372 -13.47 -15.47 20.16
C SER A 372 -14.94 -15.41 20.61
N GLY A 373 -15.88 -15.54 19.64
CA GLY A 373 -17.30 -15.76 19.89
C GLY A 373 -18.04 -14.56 20.46
N GLY A 374 -18.67 -13.80 19.62
CA GLY A 374 -19.65 -12.78 19.98
C GLY A 374 -20.16 -12.08 18.74
N THR A 375 -21.42 -12.29 18.38
CA THR A 375 -22.16 -11.46 17.44
C THR A 375 -21.99 -9.98 17.78
N PRO A 376 -21.85 -9.10 16.77
CA PRO A 376 -21.79 -7.66 17.05
C PRO A 376 -23.11 -7.19 17.62
N ARG A 377 -23.06 -6.60 18.78
CA ARG A 377 -24.06 -5.65 19.26
C ARG A 377 -23.53 -4.24 19.05
#